data_44d21d44afa276f5d68a0423329a9e26
#
_entry.id   44d21d44afa276f5d68a0423329a9e26
#
_cell.length_a   1.000
_cell.length_b   1.000
_cell.length_c   1.000
_cell.angle_alpha   90.00
_cell.angle_beta   90.00
_cell.angle_gamma   90.00
#
_symmetry.space_group_name_H-M   'P 1'
#
loop_
_entity.id
_entity.type
_entity.pdbx_description
1 polymer ?
#
loop_
_entity_poly.entity_id
_entity_poly.type
_entity_poly.pdbx_seq_one_letter_code
_entity_poly.pdbx_strand_id
1 'polypeptide(L)'
;MLLQKDVELFYGKSLLLGVSGGVDSICLLHYFYSHYKELNVSKIYVCHVNHGVRGKNADDDASLVKSLCESYQIPFEIQNIDPSLFNSKESFESKARELRYQILFDIQKKQKLDYILTAHHADDQAETLYMRIRRGSSLKGLQGILAKRDDLVVRPFLHLTKSSLIQYAKNHQLKWREDDSNQKTIFARNKTRLIILPYLESKTPGIMSILAHTASLSHEVYPKVLEKANHFFKTIEVSKENWPFPANYSPYSKVLCISSKKWNEAYAKMGNGLIEILRLKLDSMGIYFPMDDFLHFIQTENQNRYHYRESHIEKSKFFLWFYSTADAQNIDNLYLFEKNKRFSGEWRYRQEGDRFTPPGSKYKKRKLKQWLQEKGIPLWIRDYLPLLVQNADVLWIPGVAVSGKLEPTERTP
;
A
#
# COMPACT_ATOMS: atom_id res chain seq x y z
N MET A 1 -22.57 -11.98 -19.08
CA MET A 1 -22.27 -11.16 -17.89
C MET A 1 -20.78 -10.75 -17.82
N LEU A 2 -19.84 -11.59 -18.21
CA LEU A 2 -18.42 -11.19 -18.26
C LEU A 2 -18.11 -10.29 -19.46
N LEU A 3 -17.11 -9.42 -19.31
CA LEU A 3 -16.51 -8.73 -20.44
C LEU A 3 -15.64 -9.74 -21.23
N GLN A 4 -15.53 -9.54 -22.53
CA GLN A 4 -14.75 -10.48 -23.39
C GLN A 4 -13.28 -10.62 -22.94
N LYS A 5 -12.66 -9.54 -22.52
CA LYS A 5 -11.30 -9.53 -21.95
C LYS A 5 -11.14 -10.36 -20.68
N ASP A 6 -12.24 -10.57 -19.93
CA ASP A 6 -12.21 -11.31 -18.67
C ASP A 6 -12.42 -12.83 -18.93
N VAL A 7 -13.00 -13.22 -20.06
CA VAL A 7 -13.20 -14.62 -20.43
C VAL A 7 -11.86 -15.34 -20.56
N GLU A 8 -10.90 -14.74 -21.26
CA GLU A 8 -9.55 -15.30 -21.47
C GLU A 8 -8.79 -15.48 -20.14
N LEU A 9 -9.07 -14.64 -19.14
CA LEU A 9 -8.44 -14.74 -17.82
C LEU A 9 -8.73 -16.05 -17.11
N PHE A 10 -9.90 -16.66 -17.37
CA PHE A 10 -10.37 -17.86 -16.66
C PHE A 10 -10.06 -19.15 -17.41
N TYR A 11 -9.58 -19.07 -18.65
CA TYR A 11 -9.30 -20.25 -19.49
C TYR A 11 -8.24 -21.16 -18.86
N GLY A 12 -8.62 -22.41 -18.61
CA GLY A 12 -7.77 -23.43 -17.97
C GLY A 12 -7.51 -23.20 -16.48
N LYS A 13 -8.18 -22.24 -15.83
CA LYS A 13 -7.92 -21.84 -14.45
C LYS A 13 -8.80 -22.56 -13.44
N SER A 14 -8.26 -22.72 -12.25
CA SER A 14 -8.97 -23.21 -11.06
C SER A 14 -9.36 -22.04 -10.16
N LEU A 15 -10.61 -22.00 -9.71
CA LEU A 15 -11.24 -20.84 -9.10
C LEU A 15 -11.72 -21.14 -7.68
N LEU A 16 -11.44 -20.23 -6.73
CA LEU A 16 -12.06 -20.17 -5.42
C LEU A 16 -13.11 -19.06 -5.39
N LEU A 17 -14.37 -19.41 -5.21
CA LEU A 17 -15.46 -18.44 -5.09
C LEU A 17 -15.77 -18.18 -3.61
N GLY A 18 -15.66 -16.93 -3.19
CA GLY A 18 -16.12 -16.47 -1.88
C GLY A 18 -17.63 -16.19 -1.91
N VAL A 19 -18.44 -17.08 -1.32
CA VAL A 19 -19.91 -17.02 -1.39
C VAL A 19 -20.49 -16.75 -0.01
N SER A 20 -21.21 -15.61 0.15
CA SER A 20 -21.78 -15.18 1.42
C SER A 20 -23.25 -15.58 1.62
N GLY A 21 -23.93 -16.05 0.59
CA GLY A 21 -25.39 -16.30 0.62
C GLY A 21 -26.26 -15.14 0.11
N GLY A 22 -25.69 -13.94 0.00
CA GLY A 22 -26.37 -12.78 -0.60
C GLY A 22 -26.42 -12.86 -2.12
N VAL A 23 -27.38 -12.11 -2.73
CA VAL A 23 -27.69 -12.18 -4.17
C VAL A 23 -26.47 -12.09 -5.07
N ASP A 24 -25.52 -11.18 -4.79
CA ASP A 24 -24.33 -10.97 -5.64
C ASP A 24 -23.45 -12.22 -5.71
N SER A 25 -23.19 -12.82 -4.54
CA SER A 25 -22.37 -14.01 -4.42
C SER A 25 -23.05 -15.27 -4.96
N ILE A 26 -24.37 -15.36 -4.84
CA ILE A 26 -25.16 -16.43 -5.43
C ILE A 26 -25.17 -16.31 -6.96
N CYS A 27 -25.32 -15.09 -7.51
CA CYS A 27 -25.17 -14.86 -8.95
C CYS A 27 -23.77 -15.25 -9.45
N LEU A 28 -22.71 -14.95 -8.68
CA LEU A 28 -21.35 -15.33 -9.02
C LEU A 28 -21.22 -16.87 -9.10
N LEU A 29 -21.68 -17.58 -8.08
CA LEU A 29 -21.67 -19.04 -8.04
C LEU A 29 -22.42 -19.65 -9.22
N HIS A 30 -23.68 -19.22 -9.43
CA HIS A 30 -24.53 -19.71 -10.50
C HIS A 30 -23.94 -19.44 -11.88
N TYR A 31 -23.42 -18.23 -12.11
CA TYR A 31 -22.84 -17.86 -13.40
C TYR A 31 -21.63 -18.75 -13.76
N PHE A 32 -20.69 -18.92 -12.84
CA PHE A 32 -19.51 -19.76 -13.10
C PHE A 32 -19.87 -21.26 -13.20
N TYR A 33 -20.85 -21.73 -12.46
CA TYR A 33 -21.39 -23.07 -12.60
C TYR A 33 -22.02 -23.29 -13.98
N SER A 34 -22.86 -22.36 -14.44
CA SER A 34 -23.58 -22.53 -15.72
C SER A 34 -22.70 -22.37 -16.95
N HIS A 35 -21.59 -21.63 -16.85
CA HIS A 35 -20.72 -21.32 -17.98
C HIS A 35 -19.30 -21.93 -17.86
N TYR A 36 -19.07 -22.86 -16.91
CA TYR A 36 -17.71 -23.36 -16.66
C TYR A 36 -17.08 -24.05 -17.88
N LYS A 37 -17.89 -24.73 -18.72
CA LYS A 37 -17.43 -25.36 -19.95
C LYS A 37 -17.05 -24.33 -21.02
N GLU A 38 -17.88 -23.32 -21.20
CA GLU A 38 -17.63 -22.24 -22.16
C GLU A 38 -16.39 -21.42 -21.79
N LEU A 39 -16.22 -21.14 -20.50
CA LEU A 39 -15.07 -20.47 -19.94
C LEU A 39 -13.82 -21.36 -19.83
N ASN A 40 -13.97 -22.66 -20.14
CA ASN A 40 -12.93 -23.67 -19.96
C ASN A 40 -12.27 -23.62 -18.57
N VAL A 41 -13.07 -23.41 -17.51
CA VAL A 41 -12.60 -23.42 -16.12
C VAL A 41 -12.26 -24.83 -15.71
N SER A 42 -11.06 -25.06 -15.19
CA SER A 42 -10.59 -26.41 -14.85
C SER A 42 -11.20 -26.96 -13.56
N LYS A 43 -11.46 -26.09 -12.58
CA LYS A 43 -12.02 -26.44 -11.27
C LYS A 43 -12.71 -25.24 -10.63
N ILE A 44 -13.85 -25.47 -10.01
CA ILE A 44 -14.51 -24.51 -9.12
C ILE A 44 -14.49 -25.07 -7.70
N TYR A 45 -14.14 -24.23 -6.73
CA TYR A 45 -14.21 -24.52 -5.31
C TYR A 45 -14.93 -23.35 -4.62
N VAL A 46 -15.74 -23.62 -3.61
CA VAL A 46 -16.50 -22.59 -2.90
C VAL A 46 -16.03 -22.48 -1.45
N CYS A 47 -15.88 -21.27 -0.97
CA CYS A 47 -15.72 -21.00 0.45
C CYS A 47 -16.83 -20.05 0.94
N HIS A 48 -17.55 -20.51 1.96
CA HIS A 48 -18.42 -19.66 2.77
C HIS A 48 -17.71 -19.31 4.08
N VAL A 49 -17.61 -18.01 4.40
CA VAL A 49 -17.01 -17.53 5.65
C VAL A 49 -18.12 -16.98 6.53
N ASN A 50 -18.39 -17.69 7.63
CA ASN A 50 -19.35 -17.27 8.65
C ASN A 50 -18.61 -16.43 9.71
N HIS A 51 -19.08 -15.21 9.92
CA HIS A 51 -18.46 -14.28 10.87
C HIS A 51 -18.88 -14.53 12.34
N GLY A 52 -19.75 -15.51 12.61
CA GLY A 52 -20.13 -15.92 13.96
C GLY A 52 -20.98 -14.92 14.77
N VAL A 53 -21.35 -13.77 14.18
CA VAL A 53 -21.91 -12.62 14.91
C VAL A 53 -23.44 -12.58 14.85
N ARG A 54 -24.07 -13.45 14.02
CA ARG A 54 -25.51 -13.38 13.70
C ARG A 54 -26.31 -14.58 14.20
N GLY A 55 -25.72 -15.49 14.95
CA GLY A 55 -26.40 -16.68 15.43
C GLY A 55 -27.13 -17.42 14.30
N LYS A 56 -28.41 -17.75 14.48
CA LYS A 56 -29.23 -18.56 13.57
C LYS A 56 -29.26 -18.07 12.11
N ASN A 57 -29.20 -16.75 11.86
CA ASN A 57 -29.19 -16.22 10.48
C ASN A 57 -27.92 -16.59 9.71
N ALA A 58 -26.78 -16.66 10.40
CA ALA A 58 -25.51 -17.07 9.78
C ALA A 58 -25.49 -18.57 9.43
N ASP A 59 -26.14 -19.40 10.23
CA ASP A 59 -26.29 -20.84 9.99
C ASP A 59 -27.21 -21.10 8.79
N ASP A 60 -28.26 -20.30 8.64
CA ASP A 60 -29.14 -20.36 7.49
C ASP A 60 -28.45 -19.97 6.18
N ASP A 61 -27.57 -18.92 6.21
CA ASP A 61 -26.76 -18.51 5.06
C ASP A 61 -25.79 -19.65 4.65
N ALA A 62 -25.12 -20.26 5.62
CA ALA A 62 -24.26 -21.41 5.40
C ALA A 62 -25.02 -22.62 4.83
N SER A 63 -26.24 -22.88 5.33
CA SER A 63 -27.09 -23.96 4.87
C SER A 63 -27.56 -23.76 3.42
N LEU A 64 -27.89 -22.51 3.03
CA LEU A 64 -28.22 -22.17 1.65
C LEU A 64 -27.04 -22.43 0.72
N VAL A 65 -25.85 -21.91 1.07
CA VAL A 65 -24.64 -22.11 0.24
C VAL A 65 -24.31 -23.59 0.13
N LYS A 66 -24.40 -24.34 1.23
CA LYS A 66 -24.19 -25.79 1.26
C LYS A 66 -25.12 -26.49 0.29
N SER A 67 -26.45 -26.25 0.38
CA SER A 67 -27.44 -26.92 -0.47
C SER A 67 -27.23 -26.63 -1.95
N LEU A 68 -26.81 -25.41 -2.32
CA LEU A 68 -26.49 -25.04 -3.70
C LEU A 68 -25.21 -25.76 -4.19
N CYS A 69 -24.15 -25.80 -3.38
CA CYS A 69 -22.93 -26.50 -3.74
C CYS A 69 -23.16 -28.01 -3.94
N GLU A 70 -23.97 -28.63 -3.08
CA GLU A 70 -24.36 -30.03 -3.20
C GLU A 70 -25.17 -30.27 -4.48
N SER A 71 -26.17 -29.41 -4.80
CA SER A 71 -26.97 -29.51 -6.01
C SER A 71 -26.14 -29.35 -7.30
N TYR A 72 -25.11 -28.50 -7.26
CA TYR A 72 -24.18 -28.24 -8.37
C TYR A 72 -23.01 -29.22 -8.40
N GLN A 73 -22.86 -30.08 -7.41
CA GLN A 73 -21.74 -31.01 -7.24
C GLN A 73 -20.39 -30.28 -7.19
N ILE A 74 -20.37 -29.07 -6.59
CA ILE A 74 -19.17 -28.26 -6.42
C ILE A 74 -18.58 -28.50 -5.03
N PRO A 75 -17.26 -28.81 -4.93
CA PRO A 75 -16.60 -28.94 -3.64
C PRO A 75 -16.60 -27.59 -2.90
N PHE A 76 -16.86 -27.64 -1.60
CA PHE A 76 -16.96 -26.44 -0.78
C PHE A 76 -16.43 -26.62 0.62
N GLU A 77 -16.13 -25.50 1.29
CA GLU A 77 -15.69 -25.42 2.68
C GLU A 77 -16.43 -24.28 3.39
N ILE A 78 -16.92 -24.55 4.61
CA ILE A 78 -17.52 -23.53 5.48
C ILE A 78 -16.51 -23.24 6.60
N GLN A 79 -16.13 -21.98 6.75
CA GLN A 79 -15.18 -21.52 7.76
C GLN A 79 -15.87 -20.56 8.73
N ASN A 80 -15.73 -20.81 10.03
CA ASN A 80 -16.25 -19.94 11.07
C ASN A 80 -15.11 -19.06 11.61
N ILE A 81 -15.36 -17.76 11.72
CA ILE A 81 -14.45 -16.84 12.42
C ILE A 81 -14.79 -16.87 13.90
N ASP A 82 -13.76 -17.05 14.73
CA ASP A 82 -13.91 -16.96 16.19
C ASP A 82 -14.28 -15.51 16.58
N PRO A 83 -15.43 -15.30 17.24
CA PRO A 83 -15.85 -13.97 17.69
C PRO A 83 -14.85 -13.27 18.63
N SER A 84 -14.01 -14.03 19.32
CA SER A 84 -12.96 -13.48 20.21
C SER A 84 -11.88 -12.68 19.48
N LEU A 85 -11.73 -12.87 18.17
CA LEU A 85 -10.77 -12.14 17.32
C LEU A 85 -11.21 -10.71 16.98
N PHE A 86 -12.44 -10.34 17.34
CA PHE A 86 -12.95 -8.98 17.14
C PHE A 86 -12.62 -8.09 18.34
N ASN A 87 -11.50 -7.39 18.27
CA ASN A 87 -11.04 -6.49 19.31
C ASN A 87 -11.76 -5.12 19.23
N SER A 88 -12.06 -4.51 20.39
CA SER A 88 -12.81 -3.23 20.49
C SER A 88 -12.08 -1.99 19.91
N LYS A 89 -10.80 -2.11 19.58
CA LYS A 89 -9.97 -0.99 19.05
C LYS A 89 -10.04 -0.79 17.54
N GLU A 90 -10.47 -1.80 16.79
CA GLU A 90 -10.59 -1.74 15.32
C GLU A 90 -12.06 -1.76 14.90
N SER A 91 -12.36 -1.18 13.73
CA SER A 91 -13.73 -1.31 13.21
C SER A 91 -14.00 -2.79 12.88
N PHE A 92 -15.08 -3.34 13.43
CA PHE A 92 -15.53 -4.71 13.17
C PHE A 92 -15.49 -5.07 11.68
N GLU A 93 -15.97 -4.17 10.82
CA GLU A 93 -16.02 -4.38 9.37
C GLU A 93 -14.63 -4.57 8.76
N SER A 94 -13.64 -3.78 9.21
CA SER A 94 -12.26 -3.87 8.73
C SER A 94 -11.63 -5.20 9.12
N LYS A 95 -11.80 -5.61 10.39
CA LYS A 95 -11.24 -6.88 10.91
C LYS A 95 -11.93 -8.09 10.29
N ALA A 96 -13.24 -8.07 10.19
CA ALA A 96 -13.99 -9.13 9.52
C ALA A 96 -13.57 -9.32 8.06
N ARG A 97 -13.31 -8.20 7.35
CA ARG A 97 -12.79 -8.23 5.99
C ARG A 97 -11.38 -8.82 5.91
N GLU A 98 -10.48 -8.43 6.81
CA GLU A 98 -9.12 -8.96 6.90
C GLU A 98 -9.12 -10.48 7.11
N LEU A 99 -9.82 -10.95 8.14
CA LEU A 99 -9.93 -12.37 8.48
C LEU A 99 -10.55 -13.18 7.34
N ARG A 100 -11.58 -12.65 6.68
CA ARG A 100 -12.19 -13.31 5.51
C ARG A 100 -11.18 -13.51 4.39
N TYR A 101 -10.37 -12.50 4.06
CA TYR A 101 -9.36 -12.65 3.01
C TYR A 101 -8.25 -13.60 3.44
N GLN A 102 -7.84 -13.61 4.71
CA GLN A 102 -6.86 -14.55 5.22
C GLN A 102 -7.33 -16.00 4.99
N ILE A 103 -8.57 -16.31 5.39
CA ILE A 103 -9.19 -17.62 5.18
C ILE A 103 -9.21 -18.00 3.70
N LEU A 104 -9.63 -17.06 2.83
CA LEU A 104 -9.67 -17.32 1.38
C LEU A 104 -8.28 -17.60 0.80
N PHE A 105 -7.24 -16.89 1.25
CA PHE A 105 -5.85 -17.15 0.82
C PHE A 105 -5.33 -18.48 1.32
N ASP A 106 -5.65 -18.86 2.56
CA ASP A 106 -5.22 -20.15 3.12
C ASP A 106 -5.85 -21.32 2.35
N ILE A 107 -7.14 -21.23 2.01
CA ILE A 107 -7.84 -22.24 1.19
C ILE A 107 -7.28 -22.25 -0.24
N GLN A 108 -7.06 -21.08 -0.84
CA GLN A 108 -6.50 -20.97 -2.19
C GLN A 108 -5.14 -21.70 -2.28
N LYS A 109 -4.25 -21.50 -1.30
CA LYS A 109 -2.96 -22.17 -1.21
C LYS A 109 -3.11 -23.67 -0.96
N LYS A 110 -3.94 -24.07 0.02
CA LYS A 110 -4.21 -25.47 0.37
C LYS A 110 -4.74 -26.27 -0.82
N GLN A 111 -5.67 -25.68 -1.58
CA GLN A 111 -6.33 -26.33 -2.72
C GLN A 111 -5.60 -26.09 -4.06
N LYS A 112 -4.51 -25.29 -4.05
CA LYS A 112 -3.70 -24.91 -5.24
C LYS A 112 -4.57 -24.28 -6.32
N LEU A 113 -5.40 -23.29 -5.97
CA LEU A 113 -6.30 -22.62 -6.89
C LEU A 113 -5.64 -21.35 -7.48
N ASP A 114 -5.92 -21.04 -8.75
CA ASP A 114 -5.29 -19.91 -9.47
C ASP A 114 -5.82 -18.57 -9.02
N TYR A 115 -7.15 -18.42 -8.83
CA TYR A 115 -7.79 -17.14 -8.49
C TYR A 115 -8.81 -17.28 -7.40
N ILE A 116 -8.95 -16.21 -6.62
CA ILE A 116 -10.04 -15.99 -5.66
C ILE A 116 -11.04 -15.00 -6.28
N LEU A 117 -12.29 -15.41 -6.43
CA LEU A 117 -13.35 -14.59 -7.00
C LEU A 117 -14.27 -14.03 -5.91
N THR A 118 -14.58 -12.73 -6.00
CA THR A 118 -15.54 -12.06 -5.11
C THR A 118 -16.53 -11.25 -5.93
N ALA A 119 -17.78 -11.18 -5.47
CA ALA A 119 -18.92 -10.61 -6.19
C ALA A 119 -19.09 -9.09 -6.02
N HIS A 120 -17.98 -8.32 -5.95
CA HIS A 120 -18.08 -6.86 -5.93
C HIS A 120 -18.64 -6.34 -7.26
N HIS A 121 -19.47 -5.30 -7.21
CA HIS A 121 -20.21 -4.76 -8.34
C HIS A 121 -20.04 -3.23 -8.46
N ALA A 122 -20.66 -2.61 -9.48
CA ALA A 122 -20.48 -1.19 -9.77
C ALA A 122 -20.95 -0.26 -8.64
N ASP A 123 -21.98 -0.64 -7.90
CA ASP A 123 -22.47 0.14 -6.76
C ASP A 123 -21.44 0.14 -5.62
N ASP A 124 -20.74 -0.99 -5.35
CA ASP A 124 -19.63 -1.03 -4.40
C ASP A 124 -18.47 -0.12 -4.84
N GLN A 125 -18.26 -0.03 -6.17
CA GLN A 125 -17.27 0.87 -6.75
C GLN A 125 -17.63 2.33 -6.50
N ALA A 126 -18.90 2.70 -6.74
CA ALA A 126 -19.40 4.04 -6.48
C ALA A 126 -19.30 4.43 -5.00
N GLU A 127 -19.69 3.53 -4.08
CA GLU A 127 -19.51 3.71 -2.64
C GLU A 127 -18.06 3.98 -2.26
N THR A 128 -17.16 3.13 -2.75
CA THR A 128 -15.73 3.20 -2.45
C THR A 128 -15.14 4.51 -2.98
N LEU A 129 -15.47 4.89 -4.21
CA LEU A 129 -14.96 6.10 -4.81
C LEU A 129 -15.47 7.35 -4.09
N TYR A 130 -16.78 7.43 -3.80
CA TYR A 130 -17.35 8.52 -3.01
C TYR A 130 -16.64 8.68 -1.66
N MET A 131 -16.47 7.58 -0.92
CA MET A 131 -15.79 7.61 0.38
C MET A 131 -14.32 8.07 0.27
N ARG A 132 -13.65 7.71 -0.81
CA ARG A 132 -12.26 8.13 -1.08
C ARG A 132 -12.16 9.61 -1.46
N ILE A 133 -13.03 10.10 -2.36
CA ILE A 133 -13.11 11.52 -2.73
C ILE A 133 -13.34 12.37 -1.48
N ARG A 134 -14.29 11.99 -0.64
CA ARG A 134 -14.58 12.72 0.61
C ARG A 134 -13.38 12.82 1.56
N ARG A 135 -12.45 11.88 1.50
CA ARG A 135 -11.21 11.86 2.32
C ARG A 135 -10.02 12.54 1.63
N GLY A 136 -10.20 13.12 0.44
CA GLY A 136 -9.10 13.72 -0.31
C GLY A 136 -8.13 12.70 -0.90
N SER A 137 -8.64 11.70 -1.61
CA SER A 137 -7.81 10.65 -2.22
C SER A 137 -6.96 11.13 -3.38
N SER A 138 -5.75 10.57 -3.51
CA SER A 138 -4.88 10.70 -4.68
C SER A 138 -5.45 9.96 -5.90
N LEU A 139 -4.84 10.18 -7.09
CA LEU A 139 -5.20 9.46 -8.31
C LEU A 139 -5.13 7.92 -8.12
N LYS A 140 -4.17 7.42 -7.34
CA LYS A 140 -4.11 6.00 -6.95
C LYS A 140 -5.38 5.57 -6.19
N GLY A 141 -5.83 6.40 -5.26
CA GLY A 141 -7.06 6.14 -4.51
C GLY A 141 -8.31 6.20 -5.39
N LEU A 142 -8.34 7.05 -6.42
CA LEU A 142 -9.47 7.15 -7.35
C LEU A 142 -9.68 5.91 -8.22
N GLN A 143 -8.72 4.98 -8.32
CA GLN A 143 -8.92 3.69 -8.98
C GLN A 143 -10.01 2.83 -8.30
N GLY A 144 -10.45 3.20 -7.11
CA GLY A 144 -11.50 2.47 -6.40
C GLY A 144 -11.10 1.02 -6.08
N ILE A 145 -12.02 0.11 -6.31
CA ILE A 145 -11.83 -1.34 -6.19
C ILE A 145 -11.20 -1.83 -7.50
N LEU A 146 -10.08 -2.55 -7.41
CA LEU A 146 -9.41 -3.11 -8.59
C LEU A 146 -10.14 -4.37 -9.07
N ALA A 147 -10.37 -4.49 -10.38
CA ALA A 147 -10.97 -5.68 -10.98
C ALA A 147 -10.11 -6.93 -10.75
N LYS A 148 -8.80 -6.78 -10.82
CA LYS A 148 -7.79 -7.81 -10.47
C LYS A 148 -6.74 -7.19 -9.57
N ARG A 149 -6.37 -7.92 -8.51
CA ARG A 149 -5.28 -7.56 -7.60
C ARG A 149 -4.06 -8.44 -7.85
N ASP A 150 -2.88 -7.96 -7.47
CA ASP A 150 -1.62 -8.72 -7.59
C ASP A 150 -1.63 -10.03 -6.78
N ASP A 151 -2.41 -10.09 -5.72
CA ASP A 151 -2.61 -11.26 -4.86
C ASP A 151 -3.69 -12.23 -5.35
N LEU A 152 -3.94 -12.26 -6.66
CA LEU A 152 -4.81 -13.22 -7.34
C LEU A 152 -6.33 -13.06 -7.06
N VAL A 153 -6.75 -11.98 -6.41
CA VAL A 153 -8.19 -11.69 -6.20
C VAL A 153 -8.77 -11.03 -7.45
N VAL A 154 -9.83 -11.63 -8.01
CA VAL A 154 -10.55 -11.15 -9.20
C VAL A 154 -12.00 -10.80 -8.87
N ARG A 155 -12.53 -9.74 -9.48
CA ARG A 155 -13.90 -9.25 -9.30
C ARG A 155 -14.60 -9.12 -10.64
N PRO A 156 -15.11 -10.23 -11.16
CA PRO A 156 -15.61 -10.30 -12.53
C PRO A 156 -16.87 -9.46 -12.76
N PHE A 157 -17.61 -9.15 -11.70
CA PHE A 157 -18.86 -8.39 -11.76
C PHE A 157 -18.72 -6.89 -11.48
N LEU A 158 -17.50 -6.37 -11.36
CA LEU A 158 -17.26 -4.99 -10.96
C LEU A 158 -17.87 -3.94 -11.91
N HIS A 159 -18.19 -4.33 -13.14
CA HIS A 159 -18.85 -3.49 -14.14
C HIS A 159 -20.40 -3.61 -14.15
N LEU A 160 -20.96 -4.56 -13.42
CA LEU A 160 -22.39 -4.80 -13.33
C LEU A 160 -23.02 -4.00 -12.19
N THR A 161 -24.24 -3.51 -12.41
CA THR A 161 -25.01 -2.85 -11.34
C THR A 161 -25.70 -3.88 -10.43
N LYS A 162 -25.99 -3.48 -9.20
CA LYS A 162 -26.79 -4.30 -8.27
C LYS A 162 -28.13 -4.71 -8.87
N SER A 163 -28.78 -3.78 -9.57
CA SER A 163 -30.08 -4.05 -10.22
C SER A 163 -29.96 -5.13 -11.31
N SER A 164 -28.88 -5.14 -12.10
CA SER A 164 -28.66 -6.17 -13.11
C SER A 164 -28.41 -7.55 -12.50
N LEU A 165 -27.75 -7.62 -11.35
CA LEU A 165 -27.55 -8.88 -10.60
C LEU A 165 -28.87 -9.40 -10.03
N ILE A 166 -29.71 -8.53 -9.46
CA ILE A 166 -31.04 -8.91 -8.98
C ILE A 166 -31.91 -9.42 -10.15
N GLN A 167 -31.87 -8.73 -11.30
CA GLN A 167 -32.62 -9.18 -12.49
C GLN A 167 -32.13 -10.54 -12.98
N TYR A 168 -30.80 -10.77 -12.99
CA TYR A 168 -30.21 -12.08 -13.32
C TYR A 168 -30.72 -13.17 -12.34
N ALA A 169 -30.68 -12.91 -11.03
CA ALA A 169 -31.14 -13.85 -10.02
C ALA A 169 -32.64 -14.22 -10.19
N LYS A 170 -33.49 -13.22 -10.49
CA LYS A 170 -34.91 -13.44 -10.77
C LYS A 170 -35.13 -14.28 -12.03
N ASN A 171 -34.44 -13.96 -13.12
CA ASN A 171 -34.59 -14.67 -14.40
C ASN A 171 -34.16 -16.15 -14.29
N HIS A 172 -33.22 -16.47 -13.41
CA HIS A 172 -32.77 -17.83 -13.15
C HIS A 172 -33.41 -18.48 -11.91
N GLN A 173 -34.41 -17.81 -11.31
CA GLN A 173 -35.15 -18.30 -10.12
C GLN A 173 -34.22 -18.69 -8.96
N LEU A 174 -33.09 -17.96 -8.80
CA LEU A 174 -32.15 -18.22 -7.74
C LEU A 174 -32.73 -17.83 -6.37
N LYS A 175 -32.43 -18.62 -5.36
CA LYS A 175 -32.76 -18.30 -3.97
C LYS A 175 -31.53 -17.62 -3.36
N TRP A 176 -31.74 -16.52 -2.64
CA TRP A 176 -30.72 -15.81 -1.87
C TRP A 176 -31.29 -15.31 -0.56
N ARG A 177 -30.43 -14.87 0.34
CA ARG A 177 -30.85 -14.26 1.61
C ARG A 177 -30.45 -12.78 1.64
N GLU A 178 -31.27 -11.97 2.25
CA GLU A 178 -30.91 -10.57 2.52
C GLU A 178 -30.29 -10.45 3.91
N ASP A 179 -29.26 -9.64 4.01
CA ASP A 179 -28.52 -9.43 5.23
C ASP A 179 -29.06 -8.21 5.98
N ASP A 180 -29.79 -8.45 7.07
CA ASP A 180 -30.38 -7.40 7.92
C ASP A 180 -29.33 -6.43 8.50
N SER A 181 -28.07 -6.84 8.64
CA SER A 181 -27.00 -5.95 9.12
C SER A 181 -26.63 -4.86 8.12
N ASN A 182 -26.94 -5.06 6.83
CA ASN A 182 -26.76 -4.03 5.80
C ASN A 182 -27.69 -2.82 6.00
N GLN A 183 -28.73 -2.94 6.83
CA GLN A 183 -29.68 -1.85 7.12
C GLN A 183 -29.21 -0.94 8.27
N LYS A 184 -28.19 -1.31 9.03
CA LYS A 184 -27.70 -0.49 10.16
C LYS A 184 -26.85 0.67 9.68
N THR A 185 -27.36 1.90 9.79
CA THR A 185 -26.69 3.15 9.32
C THR A 185 -25.56 3.65 10.24
N ILE A 186 -25.24 2.92 11.29
CA ILE A 186 -24.14 3.25 12.25
C ILE A 186 -22.79 3.26 11.54
N PHE A 187 -22.59 2.41 10.53
CA PHE A 187 -21.35 2.34 9.79
C PHE A 187 -21.30 3.35 8.64
N ALA A 188 -20.18 4.03 8.48
CA ALA A 188 -20.02 5.06 7.45
C ALA A 188 -20.31 4.55 6.02
N ARG A 189 -19.99 3.28 5.73
CA ARG A 189 -20.26 2.66 4.44
C ARG A 189 -21.75 2.42 4.24
N ASN A 190 -22.46 1.90 5.23
CA ASN A 190 -23.90 1.70 5.17
C ASN A 190 -24.65 3.04 5.03
N LYS A 191 -24.21 4.10 5.76
CA LYS A 191 -24.75 5.46 5.59
C LYS A 191 -24.55 5.97 4.15
N THR A 192 -23.40 5.72 3.56
CA THR A 192 -23.12 6.10 2.16
C THR A 192 -24.05 5.35 1.22
N ARG A 193 -24.21 4.04 1.37
CA ARG A 193 -25.06 3.18 0.55
C ARG A 193 -26.56 3.50 0.65
N LEU A 194 -27.07 3.67 1.88
CA LEU A 194 -28.49 3.74 2.14
C LEU A 194 -29.08 5.16 2.10
N ILE A 195 -28.25 6.16 2.35
CA ILE A 195 -28.72 7.56 2.47
C ILE A 195 -28.07 8.45 1.44
N ILE A 196 -26.73 8.49 1.40
CA ILE A 196 -26.01 9.52 0.65
C ILE A 196 -26.09 9.28 -0.86
N LEU A 197 -25.73 8.08 -1.32
CA LEU A 197 -25.76 7.77 -2.75
C LEU A 197 -27.16 7.79 -3.34
N PRO A 198 -28.21 7.24 -2.68
CA PRO A 198 -29.59 7.38 -3.16
C PRO A 198 -30.06 8.85 -3.21
N TYR A 199 -29.68 9.67 -2.23
CA TYR A 199 -29.95 11.10 -2.26
C TYR A 199 -29.27 11.79 -3.44
N LEU A 200 -27.99 11.53 -3.66
CA LEU A 200 -27.25 12.10 -4.79
C LEU A 200 -27.85 11.63 -6.13
N GLU A 201 -28.21 10.36 -6.26
CA GLU A 201 -28.84 9.80 -7.45
C GLU A 201 -30.19 10.46 -7.73
N SER A 202 -30.98 10.78 -6.69
CA SER A 202 -32.25 11.49 -6.84
C SER A 202 -32.08 12.95 -7.30
N LYS A 203 -30.96 13.57 -7.00
CA LYS A 203 -30.64 14.97 -7.40
C LYS A 203 -29.89 15.03 -8.73
N THR A 204 -29.08 14.03 -9.02
CA THR A 204 -28.24 13.93 -10.21
C THR A 204 -28.30 12.50 -10.73
N PRO A 205 -29.36 12.15 -11.51
CA PRO A 205 -29.51 10.80 -12.05
C PRO A 205 -28.26 10.37 -12.83
N GLY A 206 -27.79 9.16 -12.58
CA GLY A 206 -26.56 8.61 -13.18
C GLY A 206 -25.27 8.88 -12.41
N ILE A 207 -25.31 9.57 -11.25
CA ILE A 207 -24.10 9.86 -10.47
C ILE A 207 -23.36 8.60 -10.02
N MET A 208 -24.10 7.52 -9.67
CA MET A 208 -23.50 6.26 -9.30
C MET A 208 -22.71 5.64 -10.47
N SER A 209 -23.28 5.70 -11.67
CA SER A 209 -22.60 5.25 -12.90
C SER A 209 -21.37 6.10 -13.21
N ILE A 210 -21.46 7.41 -13.05
CA ILE A 210 -20.33 8.34 -13.24
C ILE A 210 -19.20 8.00 -12.24
N LEU A 211 -19.52 7.79 -10.97
CA LEU A 211 -18.51 7.41 -9.97
C LEU A 211 -17.85 6.07 -10.34
N ALA A 212 -18.62 5.05 -10.66
CA ALA A 212 -18.05 3.75 -11.04
C ALA A 212 -17.17 3.84 -12.30
N HIS A 213 -17.61 4.61 -13.31
CA HIS A 213 -16.84 4.84 -14.53
C HIS A 213 -15.56 5.65 -14.29
N THR A 214 -15.63 6.67 -13.43
CA THR A 214 -14.43 7.45 -13.02
C THR A 214 -13.36 6.57 -12.39
N ALA A 215 -13.74 5.60 -11.57
CA ALA A 215 -12.80 4.64 -11.01
C ALA A 215 -12.15 3.77 -12.10
N SER A 216 -12.92 3.31 -13.08
CA SER A 216 -12.42 2.53 -14.22
C SER A 216 -11.43 3.34 -15.06
N LEU A 217 -11.78 4.59 -15.42
CA LEU A 217 -10.88 5.50 -16.13
C LEU A 217 -9.59 5.78 -15.33
N SER A 218 -9.73 6.01 -14.02
CA SER A 218 -8.56 6.23 -13.16
C SER A 218 -7.63 5.01 -13.15
N HIS A 219 -8.19 3.80 -13.21
CA HIS A 219 -7.40 2.57 -13.30
C HIS A 219 -6.61 2.47 -14.61
N GLU A 220 -7.19 2.90 -15.73
CA GLU A 220 -6.50 2.91 -17.03
C GLU A 220 -5.44 4.01 -17.15
N VAL A 221 -5.71 5.18 -16.58
CA VAL A 221 -4.85 6.36 -16.67
C VAL A 221 -3.68 6.29 -15.68
N TYR A 222 -3.91 5.77 -14.48
CA TYR A 222 -2.91 5.78 -13.40
C TYR A 222 -1.55 5.17 -13.79
N PRO A 223 -1.45 3.99 -14.43
CA PRO A 223 -0.16 3.43 -14.83
C PRO A 223 0.62 4.33 -15.79
N LYS A 224 -0.07 4.95 -16.75
CA LYS A 224 0.54 5.86 -17.72
C LYS A 224 1.07 7.14 -17.06
N VAL A 225 0.30 7.69 -16.11
CA VAL A 225 0.73 8.88 -15.36
C VAL A 225 1.89 8.53 -14.44
N LEU A 226 1.84 7.38 -13.79
CA LEU A 226 2.93 6.90 -12.93
C LEU A 226 4.23 6.66 -13.71
N GLU A 227 4.16 6.10 -14.90
CA GLU A 227 5.32 5.93 -15.79
C GLU A 227 5.98 7.27 -16.12
N LYS A 228 5.17 8.25 -16.54
CA LYS A 228 5.66 9.62 -16.81
C LYS A 228 6.24 10.27 -15.55
N ALA A 229 5.61 10.10 -14.40
CA ALA A 229 6.11 10.60 -13.13
C ALA A 229 7.45 9.95 -12.79
N ASN A 230 7.59 8.63 -12.92
CA ASN A 230 8.84 7.92 -12.69
C ASN A 230 9.96 8.39 -13.65
N HIS A 231 9.63 8.61 -14.93
CA HIS A 231 10.59 9.16 -15.88
C HIS A 231 11.06 10.56 -15.46
N PHE A 232 10.14 11.43 -15.07
CA PHE A 232 10.47 12.77 -14.58
C PHE A 232 11.37 12.70 -13.34
N PHE A 233 11.04 11.85 -12.35
CA PHE A 233 11.83 11.75 -11.12
C PHE A 233 13.27 11.31 -11.37
N LYS A 234 13.57 10.50 -12.41
CA LYS A 234 14.95 10.17 -12.78
C LYS A 234 15.81 11.42 -13.06
N THR A 235 15.19 12.56 -13.38
CA THR A 235 15.93 13.80 -13.66
C THR A 235 16.30 14.57 -12.38
N ILE A 236 15.55 14.45 -11.31
CA ILE A 236 15.73 15.18 -10.04
C ILE A 236 16.12 14.29 -8.86
N GLU A 237 15.90 12.98 -8.97
CA GLU A 237 16.29 11.99 -7.98
C GLU A 237 17.83 11.90 -7.91
N VAL A 238 18.35 11.68 -6.72
CA VAL A 238 19.76 11.39 -6.48
C VAL A 238 19.91 9.90 -6.34
N SER A 239 20.62 9.28 -7.28
CA SER A 239 20.88 7.83 -7.25
C SER A 239 21.67 7.44 -5.99
N LYS A 240 21.51 6.19 -5.57
CA LYS A 240 22.11 5.67 -4.32
C LYS A 240 23.62 5.79 -4.27
N GLU A 241 24.29 5.73 -5.43
CA GLU A 241 25.75 5.89 -5.56
C GLU A 241 26.21 7.33 -5.28
N ASN A 242 25.31 8.31 -5.43
CA ASN A 242 25.56 9.71 -5.20
C ASN A 242 25.04 10.22 -3.84
N TRP A 243 24.59 9.34 -2.97
CA TRP A 243 24.24 9.70 -1.60
C TRP A 243 25.48 10.14 -0.83
N PRO A 244 25.37 11.04 0.14
CA PRO A 244 26.52 11.51 0.93
C PRO A 244 27.04 10.45 1.95
N PHE A 245 26.56 9.21 1.85
CA PHE A 245 26.95 8.03 2.63
C PHE A 245 26.65 6.76 1.82
N PRO A 246 27.28 5.61 2.14
CA PRO A 246 26.99 4.35 1.48
C PRO A 246 25.53 3.89 1.68
N ALA A 247 24.85 3.60 0.60
CA ALA A 247 23.42 3.28 0.63
C ALA A 247 23.10 1.99 1.40
N ASN A 248 24.04 1.05 1.48
CA ASN A 248 23.92 -0.19 2.25
C ASN A 248 23.90 0.03 3.78
N TYR A 249 24.22 1.24 4.26
CA TYR A 249 24.08 1.59 5.68
C TYR A 249 22.64 1.95 6.05
N SER A 250 21.78 2.16 5.05
CA SER A 250 20.37 2.51 5.30
C SER A 250 19.59 1.32 5.86
N PRO A 251 18.96 1.45 7.03
CA PRO A 251 18.04 0.44 7.55
C PRO A 251 16.71 0.40 6.80
N TYR A 252 16.47 1.36 5.90
CA TYR A 252 15.21 1.50 5.17
C TYR A 252 15.38 1.12 3.71
N SER A 253 14.52 0.22 3.23
CA SER A 253 14.51 -0.22 1.82
C SER A 253 13.88 0.81 0.90
N LYS A 254 12.85 1.51 1.38
CA LYS A 254 12.06 2.51 0.64
C LYS A 254 12.54 3.91 0.98
N VAL A 255 13.53 4.39 0.25
CA VAL A 255 14.08 5.75 0.39
C VAL A 255 14.10 6.44 -0.96
N LEU A 256 13.56 7.67 -1.03
CA LEU A 256 13.67 8.58 -2.16
C LEU A 256 14.50 9.79 -1.74
N CYS A 257 15.57 10.07 -2.45
CA CYS A 257 16.41 11.24 -2.29
C CYS A 257 16.26 12.17 -3.50
N ILE A 258 15.93 13.42 -3.28
CA ILE A 258 15.76 14.42 -4.33
C ILE A 258 16.76 15.56 -4.10
N SER A 259 17.41 16.04 -5.16
CA SER A 259 18.25 17.22 -5.11
C SER A 259 17.41 18.46 -4.80
N SER A 260 17.70 19.17 -3.70
CA SER A 260 16.97 20.39 -3.32
C SER A 260 17.06 21.47 -4.41
N LYS A 261 18.19 21.60 -5.08
CA LYS A 261 18.36 22.54 -6.21
C LYS A 261 17.42 22.22 -7.35
N LYS A 262 17.46 20.94 -7.83
CA LYS A 262 16.60 20.52 -8.95
C LYS A 262 15.12 20.55 -8.58
N TRP A 263 14.79 20.23 -7.32
CA TRP A 263 13.43 20.40 -6.81
C TRP A 263 12.94 21.83 -6.92
N ASN A 264 13.72 22.79 -6.44
CA ASN A 264 13.32 24.20 -6.48
C ASN A 264 13.18 24.72 -7.91
N GLU A 265 14.08 24.34 -8.81
CA GLU A 265 13.99 24.65 -10.26
C GLU A 265 12.72 24.07 -10.89
N ALA A 266 12.37 22.84 -10.58
CA ALA A 266 11.16 22.19 -11.07
C ALA A 266 9.89 22.80 -10.43
N TYR A 267 9.92 23.09 -9.13
CA TYR A 267 8.79 23.69 -8.43
C TYR A 267 8.46 25.11 -8.94
N ALA A 268 9.48 25.90 -9.25
CA ALA A 268 9.30 27.22 -9.86
C ALA A 268 8.57 27.16 -11.23
N LYS A 269 8.73 26.05 -11.97
CA LYS A 269 8.08 25.85 -13.28
C LYS A 269 6.70 25.19 -13.18
N MET A 270 6.51 24.29 -12.28
CA MET A 270 5.33 23.40 -12.22
C MET A 270 4.38 23.71 -11.05
N GLY A 271 4.85 24.43 -10.04
CA GLY A 271 4.07 24.75 -8.84
C GLY A 271 3.52 23.49 -8.16
N ASN A 272 2.26 23.55 -7.76
CA ASN A 272 1.57 22.45 -7.08
C ASN A 272 1.45 21.18 -7.95
N GLY A 273 1.56 21.30 -9.28
CA GLY A 273 1.60 20.12 -10.15
C GLY A 273 2.78 19.18 -9.85
N LEU A 274 3.94 19.73 -9.46
CA LEU A 274 5.09 18.92 -9.02
C LEU A 274 4.78 18.14 -7.75
N ILE A 275 4.03 18.73 -6.83
CA ILE A 275 3.65 18.09 -5.56
C ILE A 275 2.73 16.88 -5.83
N GLU A 276 1.79 17.01 -6.76
CA GLU A 276 0.93 15.88 -7.16
C GLU A 276 1.74 14.75 -7.80
N ILE A 277 2.70 15.09 -8.65
CA ILE A 277 3.60 14.10 -9.26
C ILE A 277 4.47 13.41 -8.18
N LEU A 278 5.00 14.17 -7.22
CA LEU A 278 5.75 13.61 -6.09
C LEU A 278 4.87 12.66 -5.27
N ARG A 279 3.62 13.05 -5.00
CA ARG A 279 2.67 12.21 -4.28
C ARG A 279 2.42 10.88 -4.98
N LEU A 280 2.27 10.88 -6.30
CA LEU A 280 2.14 9.64 -7.09
C LEU A 280 3.36 8.74 -6.92
N LYS A 281 4.56 9.32 -6.96
CA LYS A 281 5.80 8.58 -6.75
C LYS A 281 5.87 7.98 -5.35
N LEU A 282 5.59 8.76 -4.32
CA LEU A 282 5.60 8.32 -2.91
C LEU A 282 4.54 7.23 -2.65
N ASP A 283 3.32 7.41 -3.16
CA ASP A 283 2.25 6.41 -3.09
C ASP A 283 2.66 5.07 -3.72
N SER A 284 3.40 5.11 -4.85
CA SER A 284 3.92 3.89 -5.49
C SER A 284 4.95 3.15 -4.64
N MET A 285 5.66 3.89 -3.79
CA MET A 285 6.64 3.35 -2.84
C MET A 285 6.02 2.93 -1.51
N GLY A 286 4.72 3.20 -1.29
CA GLY A 286 4.04 2.96 -0.01
C GLY A 286 4.36 4.00 1.06
N ILE A 287 4.82 5.19 0.67
CA ILE A 287 5.07 6.34 1.54
C ILE A 287 3.87 7.27 1.41
N TYR A 288 3.16 7.52 2.50
CA TYR A 288 1.89 8.25 2.49
C TYR A 288 1.87 9.42 3.48
N PHE A 289 1.38 10.57 3.01
CA PHE A 289 1.13 11.75 3.83
C PHE A 289 -0.26 12.33 3.56
N PRO A 290 -0.99 12.83 4.58
CA PRO A 290 -2.17 13.66 4.37
C PRO A 290 -1.84 14.88 3.51
N MET A 291 -2.73 15.25 2.58
CA MET A 291 -2.41 16.28 1.58
C MET A 291 -2.12 17.63 2.21
N ASP A 292 -2.97 18.08 3.12
CA ASP A 292 -2.87 19.41 3.72
C ASP A 292 -1.57 19.55 4.54
N ASP A 293 -1.25 18.55 5.35
CA ASP A 293 -0.01 18.51 6.14
C ASP A 293 1.22 18.48 5.25
N PHE A 294 1.16 17.68 4.18
CA PHE A 294 2.24 17.55 3.22
C PHE A 294 2.52 18.86 2.47
N LEU A 295 1.46 19.51 1.96
CA LEU A 295 1.55 20.81 1.31
C LEU A 295 2.14 21.86 2.26
N HIS A 296 1.59 21.94 3.47
CA HIS A 296 2.09 22.85 4.50
C HIS A 296 3.58 22.62 4.77
N PHE A 297 3.98 21.36 4.99
CA PHE A 297 5.39 21.03 5.24
C PHE A 297 6.29 21.43 4.06
N ILE A 298 5.91 21.07 2.82
CA ILE A 298 6.75 21.37 1.64
C ILE A 298 6.94 22.86 1.46
N GLN A 299 5.92 23.69 1.73
CA GLN A 299 5.94 25.12 1.56
C GLN A 299 6.58 25.88 2.75
N THR A 300 6.71 25.24 3.92
CA THR A 300 7.27 25.88 5.12
C THR A 300 8.80 25.78 5.13
N GLU A 301 9.49 26.93 5.19
CA GLU A 301 10.96 26.97 5.17
C GLU A 301 11.60 26.55 6.50
N ASN A 302 10.97 26.85 7.63
CA ASN A 302 11.55 26.66 8.96
C ASN A 302 11.37 25.25 9.54
N GLN A 303 10.64 24.38 8.87
CA GLN A 303 10.42 23.01 9.31
C GLN A 303 11.26 22.04 8.46
N ASN A 304 12.19 21.35 9.09
CA ASN A 304 13.11 20.46 8.40
C ASN A 304 12.70 18.98 8.45
N ARG A 305 11.70 18.60 9.27
CA ARG A 305 11.23 17.23 9.42
C ARG A 305 9.75 17.19 9.66
N TYR A 306 9.12 16.17 9.05
CA TYR A 306 7.72 15.85 9.28
C TYR A 306 7.58 14.32 9.19
N HIS A 307 6.64 13.76 9.96
CA HIS A 307 6.31 12.34 9.86
C HIS A 307 4.79 12.14 10.01
N TYR A 308 4.31 11.11 9.37
CA TYR A 308 2.95 10.63 9.51
C TYR A 308 2.99 9.09 9.51
N ARG A 309 2.63 8.47 10.64
CA ARG A 309 2.81 7.02 10.86
C ARG A 309 4.27 6.64 10.56
N GLU A 310 4.48 5.64 9.69
CA GLU A 310 5.80 5.15 9.28
C GLU A 310 6.46 5.97 8.16
N SER A 311 5.78 7.00 7.65
CA SER A 311 6.28 7.84 6.56
C SER A 311 6.98 9.08 7.09
N HIS A 312 8.16 9.37 6.60
CA HIS A 312 9.01 10.45 7.08
C HIS A 312 9.53 11.32 5.94
N ILE A 313 9.65 12.62 6.21
CA ILE A 313 10.30 13.60 5.34
C ILE A 313 11.39 14.31 6.13
N GLU A 314 12.55 14.48 5.52
CA GLU A 314 13.63 15.32 6.06
C GLU A 314 14.17 16.24 4.97
N LYS A 315 14.23 17.54 5.24
CA LYS A 315 14.85 18.57 4.39
C LYS A 315 16.25 18.89 4.87
N SER A 316 17.19 18.97 3.94
CA SER A 316 18.52 19.52 4.17
C SER A 316 18.84 20.57 3.11
N LYS A 317 19.96 21.27 3.26
CA LYS A 317 20.46 22.26 2.27
C LYS A 317 20.57 21.68 0.86
N PHE A 318 20.91 20.38 0.74
CA PHE A 318 21.22 19.75 -0.54
C PHE A 318 20.17 18.78 -1.02
N PHE A 319 19.40 18.17 -0.08
CA PHE A 319 18.55 17.03 -0.35
C PHE A 319 17.20 17.11 0.38
N LEU A 320 16.19 16.56 -0.28
CA LEU A 320 14.90 16.18 0.30
C LEU A 320 14.88 14.65 0.39
N TRP A 321 14.67 14.12 1.57
CA TRP A 321 14.61 12.70 1.86
C TRP A 321 13.19 12.29 2.21
N PHE A 322 12.70 11.24 1.58
CA PHE A 322 11.42 10.60 1.88
C PHE A 322 11.71 9.13 2.14
N TYR A 323 11.24 8.61 3.27
CA TYR A 323 11.49 7.21 3.61
C TYR A 323 10.38 6.63 4.48
N SER A 324 10.27 5.28 4.50
CA SER A 324 9.34 4.55 5.37
C SER A 324 10.12 3.72 6.38
N THR A 325 9.64 3.73 7.63
CA THR A 325 10.17 2.88 8.71
C THR A 325 9.44 1.55 8.82
N ALA A 326 8.39 1.31 8.02
CA ALA A 326 7.60 0.08 8.04
C ALA A 326 8.41 -1.19 7.77
N ASP A 327 9.45 -1.08 6.91
CA ASP A 327 10.31 -2.19 6.50
C ASP A 327 11.75 -2.02 7.05
N ALA A 328 11.88 -1.44 8.26
CA ALA A 328 13.19 -1.23 8.88
C ALA A 328 13.89 -2.57 9.10
N GLN A 329 15.11 -2.68 8.57
CA GLN A 329 15.98 -3.83 8.75
C GLN A 329 16.90 -3.60 9.94
N ASN A 330 17.14 -4.64 10.72
CA ASN A 330 18.19 -4.59 11.74
C ASN A 330 19.54 -4.79 11.06
N ILE A 331 20.20 -3.67 10.72
CA ILE A 331 21.51 -3.67 10.06
C ILE A 331 22.60 -3.38 11.08
N ASP A 332 23.50 -4.33 11.28
CA ASP A 332 24.72 -4.11 12.05
C ASP A 332 25.86 -3.71 11.11
N ASN A 333 25.99 -2.42 10.91
CA ASN A 333 27.07 -1.87 10.07
C ASN A 333 28.46 -1.98 10.71
N LEU A 334 28.56 -2.18 12.04
CA LEU A 334 29.83 -2.33 12.76
C LEU A 334 30.49 -3.66 12.44
N TYR A 335 29.71 -4.74 12.27
CA TYR A 335 30.22 -6.07 11.97
C TYR A 335 31.15 -6.10 10.75
N LEU A 336 30.92 -5.24 9.78
CA LEU A 336 31.73 -5.13 8.56
C LEU A 336 33.16 -4.61 8.85
N PHE A 337 33.35 -3.88 9.94
CA PHE A 337 34.59 -3.17 10.25
C PHE A 337 35.32 -3.71 11.48
N GLU A 338 34.67 -4.34 12.43
CA GLU A 338 35.24 -4.89 13.66
C GLU A 338 36.35 -5.91 13.39
N LYS A 339 36.28 -6.63 12.27
CA LYS A 339 37.30 -7.57 11.84
C LYS A 339 38.57 -6.91 11.26
N ASN A 340 38.53 -5.60 10.99
CA ASN A 340 39.64 -4.88 10.37
C ASN A 340 40.58 -4.32 11.45
N LYS A 341 41.55 -5.13 11.87
CA LYS A 341 42.55 -4.77 12.88
C LYS A 341 43.65 -3.79 12.38
N ARG A 342 43.49 -3.21 11.21
CA ARG A 342 44.50 -2.37 10.53
C ARG A 342 44.69 -1.00 11.20
N PHE A 343 43.74 -0.56 11.99
CA PHE A 343 43.74 0.74 12.66
C PHE A 343 43.68 0.59 14.18
N SER A 344 44.49 1.37 14.90
CA SER A 344 44.41 1.49 16.34
C SER A 344 43.24 2.40 16.71
N GLY A 345 42.10 1.84 17.20
CA GLY A 345 40.93 2.59 17.59
C GLY A 345 39.75 1.64 17.89
N GLU A 346 38.69 2.21 18.39
CA GLU A 346 37.42 1.52 18.67
C GLU A 346 36.42 1.77 17.54
N TRP A 347 35.78 0.71 17.05
CA TRP A 347 34.64 0.80 16.15
C TRP A 347 33.34 0.91 16.96
N ARG A 348 32.61 1.99 16.78
CA ARG A 348 31.32 2.20 17.43
C ARG A 348 30.40 3.13 16.62
N TYR A 349 29.13 3.18 16.99
CA TYR A 349 28.22 4.20 16.49
C TYR A 349 28.42 5.54 17.21
N ARG A 350 27.81 6.58 16.63
CA ARG A 350 27.90 7.95 17.11
C ARG A 350 27.43 8.10 18.56
N GLN A 351 28.15 8.90 19.33
CA GLN A 351 27.78 9.32 20.68
C GLN A 351 27.69 10.85 20.77
N GLU A 352 26.98 11.31 21.82
CA GLU A 352 26.93 12.75 22.10
C GLU A 352 28.33 13.26 22.50
N GLY A 353 28.70 14.42 21.95
CA GLY A 353 30.02 15.00 22.20
C GLY A 353 31.11 14.62 21.20
N ASP A 354 30.88 13.65 20.30
CA ASP A 354 31.84 13.27 19.27
C ASP A 354 32.36 14.47 18.47
N ARG A 355 33.70 14.48 18.27
CA ARG A 355 34.40 15.50 17.53
C ARG A 355 35.13 14.92 16.33
N PHE A 356 35.20 15.71 15.27
CA PHE A 356 35.83 15.33 14.00
C PHE A 356 36.68 16.47 13.49
N THR A 357 37.84 16.14 12.94
CA THR A 357 38.70 17.10 12.25
C THR A 357 38.51 16.92 10.75
N PRO A 358 37.81 17.86 10.05
CA PRO A 358 37.54 17.71 8.63
C PRO A 358 38.81 17.61 7.78
N PRO A 359 38.78 16.89 6.63
CA PRO A 359 39.87 16.88 5.69
C PRO A 359 40.25 18.28 5.24
N GLY A 360 41.55 18.59 5.18
CA GLY A 360 42.05 19.90 4.76
C GLY A 360 42.00 21.00 5.81
N SER A 361 41.39 20.77 6.99
CA SER A 361 41.43 21.74 8.10
C SER A 361 42.55 21.39 9.05
N LYS A 362 43.73 22.06 8.95
CA LYS A 362 44.80 21.87 9.90
C LYS A 362 44.28 22.16 11.33
N TYR A 363 44.13 21.08 12.15
CA TYR A 363 43.89 21.09 13.60
C TYR A 363 42.55 21.67 14.12
N LYS A 364 41.60 22.07 13.31
CA LYS A 364 40.32 22.64 13.81
C LYS A 364 39.26 21.55 14.04
N LYS A 365 39.22 21.06 15.27
CA LYS A 365 38.14 20.12 15.70
C LYS A 365 36.78 20.76 15.67
N ARG A 366 35.80 20.05 15.16
CA ARG A 366 34.37 20.46 15.10
C ARG A 366 33.48 19.42 15.75
N LYS A 367 32.26 19.79 16.19
CA LYS A 367 31.26 18.81 16.61
C LYS A 367 30.85 17.99 15.41
N LEU A 368 30.91 16.65 15.52
CA LEU A 368 30.57 15.73 14.43
C LEU A 368 29.14 15.99 13.91
N LYS A 369 28.19 16.19 14.83
CA LYS A 369 26.78 16.51 14.50
C LYS A 369 26.64 17.67 13.49
N GLN A 370 27.36 18.77 13.71
CA GLN A 370 27.33 19.96 12.84
C GLN A 370 27.94 19.69 11.49
N TRP A 371 29.09 18.98 11.47
CA TRP A 371 29.77 18.65 10.25
C TRP A 371 28.94 17.70 9.36
N LEU A 372 28.30 16.67 9.92
CA LEU A 372 27.40 15.78 9.20
C LEU A 372 26.20 16.54 8.59
N GLN A 373 25.66 17.52 9.33
CA GLN A 373 24.58 18.38 8.84
C GLN A 373 25.02 19.23 7.64
N GLU A 374 26.20 19.83 7.70
CA GLU A 374 26.77 20.62 6.60
C GLU A 374 27.05 19.78 5.35
N LYS A 375 27.37 18.49 5.52
CA LYS A 375 27.56 17.54 4.43
C LYS A 375 26.23 16.98 3.87
N GLY A 376 25.09 17.41 4.41
CA GLY A 376 23.78 16.96 3.94
C GLY A 376 23.41 15.53 4.35
N ILE A 377 24.15 14.95 5.31
CA ILE A 377 23.83 13.63 5.84
C ILE A 377 22.56 13.75 6.70
N PRO A 378 21.49 13.05 6.37
CA PRO A 378 20.22 13.16 7.09
C PRO A 378 20.33 12.57 8.50
N LEU A 379 19.47 13.03 9.41
CA LEU A 379 19.58 12.65 10.81
C LEU A 379 19.33 11.16 11.02
N TRP A 380 18.39 10.60 10.27
CA TRP A 380 17.96 9.21 10.42
C TRP A 380 19.06 8.18 10.16
N ILE A 381 20.11 8.52 9.37
CA ILE A 381 21.23 7.61 9.10
C ILE A 381 22.40 7.80 10.07
N ARG A 382 22.51 8.95 10.76
CA ARG A 382 23.70 9.30 11.54
C ARG A 382 24.02 8.31 12.64
N ASP A 383 22.99 7.69 13.21
CA ASP A 383 23.14 6.72 14.30
C ASP A 383 23.44 5.29 13.77
N TYR A 384 23.45 5.08 12.45
CA TYR A 384 23.83 3.85 11.76
C TYR A 384 25.20 3.94 11.07
N LEU A 385 25.87 5.10 11.13
CA LEU A 385 27.21 5.27 10.55
C LEU A 385 28.25 4.64 11.47
N PRO A 386 29.06 3.67 10.98
CA PRO A 386 30.18 3.15 11.74
C PRO A 386 31.28 4.21 11.84
N LEU A 387 31.82 4.39 13.03
CA LEU A 387 32.91 5.34 13.33
C LEU A 387 34.09 4.60 13.87
N LEU A 388 35.28 4.89 13.33
CA LEU A 388 36.56 4.58 13.99
C LEU A 388 36.92 5.73 14.91
N VAL A 389 37.06 5.47 16.20
CA VAL A 389 37.26 6.48 17.23
C VAL A 389 38.49 6.19 18.05
N GLN A 390 39.29 7.20 18.36
CA GLN A 390 40.43 7.14 19.27
C GLN A 390 40.42 8.36 20.20
N ASN A 391 40.40 8.15 21.50
CA ASN A 391 40.38 9.22 22.53
C ASN A 391 39.25 10.26 22.28
N ALA A 392 38.04 9.80 22.00
CA ALA A 392 36.84 10.61 21.64
C ALA A 392 36.96 11.42 20.33
N ASP A 393 38.03 11.28 19.57
CA ASP A 393 38.19 11.84 18.24
C ASP A 393 37.77 10.83 17.18
N VAL A 394 36.85 11.21 16.31
CA VAL A 394 36.47 10.40 15.14
C VAL A 394 37.57 10.52 14.09
N LEU A 395 38.21 9.40 13.77
CA LEU A 395 39.30 9.30 12.80
C LEU A 395 38.78 8.98 11.39
N TRP A 396 37.74 8.12 11.30
CA TRP A 396 37.26 7.68 10.01
C TRP A 396 35.75 7.36 10.09
N ILE A 397 35.03 7.76 9.06
CA ILE A 397 33.63 7.42 8.79
C ILE A 397 33.64 6.76 7.42
N PRO A 398 33.61 5.41 7.33
CA PRO A 398 33.77 4.69 6.08
C PRO A 398 32.77 5.15 5.01
N GLY A 399 33.26 5.39 3.79
CA GLY A 399 32.48 5.90 2.67
C GLY A 399 31.97 7.34 2.80
N VAL A 400 32.30 8.04 3.91
CA VAL A 400 31.88 9.43 4.15
C VAL A 400 33.08 10.35 4.26
N ALA A 401 33.99 10.11 5.19
CA ALA A 401 35.17 10.94 5.36
C ALA A 401 36.28 10.30 6.21
N VAL A 402 37.52 10.73 5.95
CA VAL A 402 38.69 10.45 6.76
C VAL A 402 39.13 11.72 7.46
N SER A 403 39.46 11.64 8.74
CA SER A 403 39.99 12.79 9.51
C SER A 403 41.28 13.34 8.93
N GLY A 404 41.41 14.66 8.96
CA GLY A 404 42.69 15.33 8.60
C GLY A 404 43.86 14.99 9.53
N LYS A 405 43.59 14.27 10.64
CA LYS A 405 44.64 13.77 11.56
C LYS A 405 45.30 12.46 11.12
N LEU A 406 44.67 11.69 10.22
CA LEU A 406 45.25 10.48 9.69
C LEU A 406 46.26 10.80 8.58
N GLU A 407 47.41 10.16 8.63
CA GLU A 407 48.44 10.29 7.61
C GLU A 407 47.95 9.77 6.24
N PRO A 408 48.50 10.29 5.11
CA PRO A 408 48.07 9.84 3.77
C PRO A 408 48.19 8.34 3.52
N THR A 409 49.18 7.70 4.13
CA THR A 409 49.43 6.25 4.05
C THR A 409 48.37 5.40 4.78
N GLU A 410 47.63 6.00 5.72
CA GLU A 410 46.62 5.35 6.51
C GLU A 410 45.18 5.55 5.91
N ARG A 411 45.09 6.33 4.81
CA ARG A 411 43.79 6.75 4.22
C ARG A 411 43.21 5.78 3.18
N THR A 412 43.95 4.79 2.77
CA THR A 412 43.53 3.75 1.83
C THR A 412 42.97 2.54 2.60
N PRO A 413 41.70 2.09 2.28
CA PRO A 413 41.09 0.93 2.93
C PRO A 413 41.85 -0.38 2.65
#